data_dfbc60f617340b8f2e217c52a58ebbe7
#
_entry.id   dfbc60f617340b8f2e217c52a58ebbe7
#
_cell.length_a   1.000
_cell.length_b   1.000
_cell.length_c   1.000
_cell.angle_alpha   90.00
_cell.angle_beta   90.00
_cell.angle_gamma   90.00
#
_symmetry.space_group_name_H-M   'P 1'
#
loop_
_entity.id
_entity.type
_entity.pdbx_description
1 polymer ?
#
loop_
_entity_poly.entity_id
_entity_poly.type
_entity_poly.pdbx_seq_one_letter_code
_entity_poly.pdbx_strand_id
1 'polypeptide(L)'
;MKKNEFAVVLASDNRGILPLSVTVFSLLNTAGPDTFYKVYILSDGIDAGNRSKLEELAAPFDCRLEFIEISNILEEHDFPHTQQW
;
A
#
# COMPACT_ATOMS: atom_id res chain seq x y z
N MET A 1 8.08 18.18 -17.84
CA MET A 1 8.63 16.86 -18.11
C MET A 1 7.83 15.80 -17.37
N LYS A 2 7.51 14.74 -18.04
CA LYS A 2 6.73 13.67 -17.42
C LYS A 2 7.57 12.89 -16.43
N LYS A 3 7.00 12.56 -15.29
CA LYS A 3 7.62 11.66 -14.33
C LYS A 3 7.35 10.22 -14.74
N ASN A 4 8.30 9.36 -14.42
CA ASN A 4 8.10 7.93 -14.58
C ASN A 4 7.22 7.44 -13.44
N GLU A 5 6.11 6.81 -13.78
CA GLU A 5 5.17 6.30 -12.80
C GLU A 5 5.36 4.80 -12.61
N PHE A 6 5.44 4.38 -11.37
CA PHE A 6 5.56 2.98 -11.03
C PHE A 6 4.48 2.60 -10.02
N ALA A 7 3.83 1.50 -10.26
CA ALA A 7 2.85 0.97 -9.33
C ALA A 7 3.52 -0.10 -8.47
N VAL A 8 3.34 0.02 -7.16
CA VAL A 8 3.90 -0.92 -6.20
C VAL A 8 2.76 -1.45 -5.36
N VAL A 9 2.69 -2.76 -5.20
CA VAL A 9 1.65 -3.39 -4.39
C VAL A 9 2.30 -4.06 -3.19
N LEU A 10 1.85 -3.68 -2.01
CA LEU A 10 2.32 -4.23 -0.75
C LEU A 10 1.12 -4.78 0.01
N ALA A 11 1.35 -5.74 0.87
CA ALA A 11 0.27 -6.33 1.65
C ALA A 11 0.68 -6.41 3.11
N SER A 12 -0.26 -6.14 4.00
CA SER A 12 0.03 -6.21 5.43
C SER A 12 -1.23 -6.27 6.27
N ASP A 13 -1.07 -6.69 7.52
CA ASP A 13 -2.08 -6.56 8.55
C ASP A 13 -1.55 -5.59 9.62
N ASN A 14 -2.32 -5.42 10.71
CA ASN A 14 -1.92 -4.52 11.79
C ASN A 14 -0.59 -4.92 12.44
N ARG A 15 -0.29 -6.22 12.47
CA ARG A 15 0.93 -6.70 13.11
C ARG A 15 2.16 -6.39 12.27
N GLY A 16 1.98 -6.27 10.97
CA GLY A 16 3.08 -5.98 10.05
C GLY A 16 3.28 -4.51 9.77
N ILE A 17 2.66 -3.62 10.55
CA ILE A 17 2.68 -2.19 10.24
C ILE A 17 4.08 -1.59 10.32
N LEU A 18 4.91 -2.06 11.24
CA LEU A 18 6.25 -1.52 11.39
C LEU A 18 7.15 -1.87 10.20
N PRO A 19 7.27 -3.15 9.81
CA PRO A 19 8.04 -3.45 8.59
C PRO A 19 7.45 -2.82 7.34
N LEU A 20 6.12 -2.69 7.28
CA LEU A 20 5.49 -2.01 6.16
C LEU A 20 5.90 -0.55 6.09
N SER A 21 5.91 0.12 7.24
CA SER A 21 6.32 1.52 7.32
C SER A 21 7.77 1.71 6.85
N VAL A 22 8.65 0.82 7.27
CA VAL A 22 10.06 0.87 6.86
C VAL A 22 10.17 0.68 5.35
N THR A 23 9.43 -0.28 4.81
CA THR A 23 9.45 -0.57 3.37
C THR A 23 8.96 0.64 2.57
N VAL A 24 7.85 1.23 2.97
CA VAL A 24 7.28 2.39 2.28
C VAL A 24 8.23 3.56 2.35
N PHE A 25 8.77 3.84 3.52
CA PHE A 25 9.70 4.95 3.69
C PHE A 25 10.96 4.76 2.84
N SER A 26 11.52 3.56 2.84
CA SER A 26 12.72 3.27 2.07
C SER A 26 12.46 3.44 0.57
N LEU A 27 11.32 2.94 0.10
CA LEU A 27 10.94 3.07 -1.29
C LEU A 27 10.84 4.53 -1.70
N LEU A 28 10.10 5.31 -0.92
CA LEU A 28 9.87 6.72 -1.25
C LEU A 28 11.15 7.54 -1.11
N ASN A 29 11.95 7.22 -0.11
CA ASN A 29 13.18 7.96 0.15
C ASN A 29 14.24 7.76 -0.93
N THR A 30 14.16 6.67 -1.67
CA THR A 30 15.11 6.39 -2.75
C THR A 30 14.59 6.85 -4.11
N ALA A 31 13.36 7.35 -4.17
CA ALA A 31 12.80 7.81 -5.43
C ALA A 31 13.54 9.04 -5.92
N GLY A 32 13.88 9.05 -7.20
CA GLY A 32 14.49 10.20 -7.81
C GLY A 32 13.48 11.29 -8.14
N PRO A 33 13.96 12.46 -8.59
CA PRO A 33 13.06 13.58 -8.88
C PRO A 33 12.10 13.33 -10.03
N ASP A 34 12.41 12.36 -10.88
CA ASP A 34 11.57 12.02 -12.02
C ASP A 34 10.70 10.80 -11.77
N THR A 35 10.58 10.38 -10.52
CA THR A 35 9.86 9.16 -10.17
C THR A 35 8.64 9.49 -9.34
N PHE A 36 7.50 8.91 -9.73
CA PHE A 36 6.26 9.02 -8.99
C PHE A 36 5.77 7.60 -8.69
N TYR A 37 5.61 7.29 -7.42
CA TYR A 37 5.13 5.98 -7.01
C TYR A 37 3.64 6.01 -6.67
N LYS A 38 2.92 5.05 -7.22
CA LYS A 38 1.56 4.74 -6.79
C LYS A 38 1.65 3.50 -5.92
N VAL A 39 1.47 3.66 -4.63
CA VAL A 39 1.62 2.57 -3.69
C VAL A 39 0.24 2.08 -3.27
N TYR A 40 -0.04 0.83 -3.55
CA TYR A 40 -1.29 0.19 -3.17
C TYR A 40 -1.02 -0.76 -2.04
N ILE A 41 -1.73 -0.57 -0.94
CA ILE A 41 -1.56 -1.42 0.24
C ILE A 41 -2.78 -2.30 0.40
N LEU A 42 -2.59 -3.59 0.17
CA LEU A 42 -3.64 -4.58 0.42
C LEU A 42 -3.72 -4.77 1.92
N SER A 43 -4.79 -4.28 2.50
CA SER A 43 -4.94 -4.21 3.95
C SER A 43 -5.76 -5.38 4.45
N ASP A 44 -5.19 -6.11 5.38
CA ASP A 44 -5.91 -7.16 6.10
C ASP A 44 -6.16 -6.66 7.52
N GLY A 45 -7.10 -5.71 7.64
CA GLY A 45 -7.51 -5.19 8.92
C GLY A 45 -6.58 -4.15 9.53
N ILE A 46 -5.87 -3.37 8.72
CA ILE A 46 -5.08 -2.27 9.24
C ILE A 46 -6.04 -1.20 9.77
N ASP A 47 -5.88 -0.81 11.02
CA ASP A 47 -6.81 0.14 11.63
C ASP A 47 -6.55 1.58 11.16
N ALA A 48 -7.51 2.46 11.47
CA ALA A 48 -7.47 3.84 10.99
C ALA A 48 -6.25 4.60 11.54
N GLY A 49 -5.85 4.31 12.76
CA GLY A 49 -4.67 4.95 13.36
C GLY A 49 -3.41 4.62 12.59
N ASN A 50 -3.23 3.36 12.23
CA ASN A 50 -2.06 2.93 11.49
C ASN A 50 -2.10 3.42 10.05
N ARG A 51 -3.27 3.49 9.44
CA ARG A 51 -3.41 4.09 8.10
C ARG A 51 -2.97 5.54 8.12
N SER A 52 -3.41 6.29 9.12
CA SER A 52 -3.03 7.69 9.26
C SER A 52 -1.53 7.85 9.41
N LYS A 53 -0.89 6.96 10.16
CA LYS A 53 0.56 7.00 10.31
C LYS A 53 1.28 6.82 8.99
N LEU A 54 0.81 5.90 8.18
CA LEU A 54 1.40 5.66 6.87
C LEU A 54 1.18 6.85 5.94
N GLU A 55 -0.01 7.45 6.00
CA GLU A 55 -0.31 8.62 5.19
C GLU A 55 0.57 9.79 5.58
N GLU A 56 0.79 10.00 6.88
CA GLU A 56 1.67 11.04 7.35
C GLU A 56 3.12 10.80 6.91
N LEU A 57 3.54 9.55 6.95
CA LEU A 57 4.89 9.19 6.54
C LEU A 57 5.11 9.46 5.06
N ALA A 58 4.09 9.23 4.24
CA ALA A 58 4.17 9.41 2.80
C ALA A 58 3.93 10.85 2.35
N ALA A 59 3.34 11.68 3.20
CA ALA A 59 2.91 13.02 2.83
C ALA A 59 4.03 13.90 2.24
N PRO A 60 5.28 13.88 2.77
CA PRO A 60 6.33 14.71 2.20
C PRO A 60 6.82 14.27 0.82
N PHE A 61 6.44 13.10 0.38
CA PHE A 61 6.94 12.54 -0.87
C PHE A 61 5.93 12.71 -1.98
N ASP A 62 6.44 12.75 -3.20
CA ASP A 62 5.61 12.84 -4.41
C ASP A 62 5.14 11.45 -4.79
N CYS A 63 4.03 11.03 -4.19
CA CYS A 63 3.51 9.68 -4.37
C CYS A 63 2.01 9.65 -4.11
N ARG A 64 1.41 8.54 -4.46
CA ARG A 64 0.02 8.28 -4.14
C ARG A 64 -0.04 7.00 -3.31
N LEU A 65 -0.75 7.07 -2.20
CA LEU A 65 -0.91 5.94 -1.29
C LEU A 65 -2.38 5.58 -1.20
N GLU A 66 -2.72 4.35 -1.53
CA GLU A 66 -4.09 3.88 -1.46
C GLU A 66 -4.16 2.57 -0.69
N PHE A 67 -5.20 2.45 0.13
CA PHE A 67 -5.45 1.24 0.90
C PHE A 67 -6.62 0.49 0.27
N ILE A 68 -6.44 -0.80 0.06
CA ILE A 68 -7.48 -1.66 -0.48
C ILE A 68 -7.71 -2.77 0.53
N GLU A 69 -8.93 -2.82 1.08
CA GLU A 69 -9.27 -3.86 2.05
C GLU A 69 -9.46 -5.18 1.33
N ILE A 70 -8.75 -6.20 1.78
CA ILE A 70 -8.83 -7.52 1.16
C ILE A 70 -10.23 -8.09 1.31
N SER A 71 -10.87 -7.86 2.46
CA SER A 71 -12.21 -8.36 2.68
C SER A 71 -13.20 -7.79 1.67
N ASN A 72 -13.03 -6.52 1.30
CA ASN A 72 -13.91 -5.91 0.30
C ASN A 72 -13.72 -6.54 -1.07
N ILE A 73 -12.51 -6.89 -1.41
CA ILE A 73 -12.25 -7.57 -2.67
C ILE A 73 -12.94 -8.91 -2.70
N LEU A 74 -12.87 -9.66 -1.60
CA LEU A 74 -13.48 -10.98 -1.53
C LEU A 74 -15.00 -10.89 -1.57
N GLU A 75 -15.58 -9.85 -1.02
CA GLU A 75 -17.02 -9.66 -1.04
C GLU A 75 -17.54 -9.24 -2.41
N GLU A 76 -16.79 -8.39 -3.10
CA GLU A 76 -17.20 -7.89 -4.41
C GLU A 76 -17.01 -8.92 -5.51
N HIS A 77 -16.00 -9.75 -5.36
CA HIS A 77 -15.69 -10.75 -6.38
C HIS A 77 -16.04 -12.12 -5.83
N ASP A 78 -17.03 -12.73 -6.41
CA ASP A 78 -17.47 -14.05 -5.98
C ASP A 78 -16.45 -15.08 -6.43
N PHE A 79 -15.40 -15.24 -5.65
CA PHE A 79 -14.35 -16.18 -5.99
C PHE A 79 -14.85 -17.60 -5.86
N PRO A 80 -14.49 -18.45 -6.80
CA PRO A 80 -14.89 -19.85 -6.71
C PRO A 80 -14.26 -20.51 -5.48
N HIS A 81 -15.04 -21.34 -4.84
CA HIS A 81 -14.59 -22.06 -3.64
C HIS A 81 -14.20 -23.48 -3.94
N THR A 82 -13.88 -23.73 -5.18
CA THR A 82 -13.54 -25.07 -5.61
C THR A 82 -12.08 -25.42 -5.38
N GLN A 83 -11.28 -24.44 -5.09
CA GLN A 83 -9.88 -24.68 -4.86
C GLN A 83 -9.71 -25.47 -3.58
N GLN A 84 -8.97 -26.50 -3.70
CA GLN A 84 -8.68 -27.36 -2.57
C GLN A 84 -7.18 -27.35 -2.36
N TRP A 85 -6.82 -26.76 -1.31
CA TRP A 85 -5.41 -26.65 -0.97
C TRP A 85 -5.01 -27.79 -0.04
#